data_c89c926f5b6613a586d54861958499de
#
_entry.id   c89c926f5b6613a586d54861958499de
#
_cell.length_a   1.000
_cell.length_b   1.000
_cell.length_c   1.000
_cell.angle_alpha   90.00
_cell.angle_beta   90.00
_cell.angle_gamma   90.00
#
_symmetry.space_group_name_H-M   'P 1'
#
loop_
_entity.id
_entity.type
_entity.pdbx_description
1 polymer ?
#
loop_
_entity_poly.entity_id
_entity_poly.type
_entity_poly.pdbx_seq_one_letter_code
_entity_poly.pdbx_strand_id
1 'polypeptide(L)'
;MSTDITPATEKTTTDAPETAGGGRIYRPLTDIVETDQGVSMMLEMPGVAAGAVEITLENRGLTIRGKVDPVRPKNLELAYAEYGEGDFERAFTLSEDFDPDRIEAEMRGAVLNLTLPRAPEAQPKKIAVKGA
;
A
#
# COMPACT_ATOMS: atom_id res chain seq x y z
N MET A 1 -2.27 19.63 10.66
CA MET A 1 -2.47 19.22 10.26
C MET A 1 -2.51 18.37 9.99
N SER A 2 -3.01 18.02 10.10
CA SER A 2 -3.13 17.22 9.86
C SER A 2 -2.90 16.74 9.25
N THR A 3 -3.13 16.38 9.17
CA THR A 3 -3.06 15.82 8.63
C THR A 3 -2.85 15.12 8.29
N ASP A 4 -2.67 15.20 8.42
CA ASP A 4 -2.39 14.21 8.22
C ASP A 4 -2.42 13.58 7.11
N ILE A 5 -2.30 12.88 6.86
CA ILE A 5 -2.31 11.96 5.89
C ILE A 5 -3.59 11.90 5.23
N THR A 6 -4.09 12.98 5.02
CA THR A 6 -5.39 13.02 4.56
C THR A 6 -5.65 12.56 3.18
N PRO A 7 -4.71 12.55 2.23
CA PRO A 7 -5.05 12.08 0.89
C PRO A 7 -5.32 10.59 0.84
N ALA A 8 -4.78 9.83 1.76
CA ALA A 8 -4.99 8.41 1.76
C ALA A 8 -5.30 7.98 3.17
N THR A 9 -6.50 7.53 3.38
CA THR A 9 -6.95 7.12 4.70
C THR A 9 -7.10 5.61 4.69
N GLU A 10 -6.52 5.00 5.68
CA GLU A 10 -6.63 3.57 5.79
C GLU A 10 -8.05 3.17 6.12
N LYS A 11 -8.59 2.22 5.39
CA LYS A 11 -9.91 1.74 5.66
C LYS A 11 -9.93 1.02 6.98
N THR A 12 -10.95 1.26 7.76
CA THR A 12 -11.12 0.56 8.99
C THR A 12 -11.55 -0.86 8.70
N THR A 13 -10.76 -1.79 9.13
CA THR A 13 -11.12 -3.18 9.02
C THR A 13 -10.91 -3.79 10.36
N THR A 14 -11.31 -5.02 10.50
CA THR A 14 -11.08 -5.70 11.74
C THR A 14 -9.59 -5.85 11.95
N ASP A 15 -9.17 -5.62 13.17
CA ASP A 15 -7.75 -5.76 13.48
C ASP A 15 -7.38 -7.20 13.75
N ALA A 16 -8.35 -8.05 13.96
CA ALA A 16 -8.06 -9.43 14.23
C ALA A 16 -7.69 -10.13 12.95
N PRO A 17 -6.71 -11.01 12.98
CA PRO A 17 -6.41 -11.78 11.79
C PRO A 17 -7.59 -12.64 11.44
N GLU A 18 -7.85 -12.70 10.17
CA GLU A 18 -8.93 -13.52 9.70
C GLU A 18 -8.40 -14.83 9.23
N THR A 19 -9.09 -15.87 9.58
CA THR A 19 -8.71 -17.19 9.11
C THR A 19 -9.80 -17.64 8.20
N ALA A 20 -9.64 -17.39 6.96
CA ALA A 20 -10.57 -17.86 5.96
C ALA A 20 -9.80 -18.80 5.08
N GLY A 21 -10.27 -20.03 4.99
CA GLY A 21 -9.58 -20.99 4.18
C GLY A 21 -8.21 -21.34 4.71
N GLY A 22 -8.00 -21.17 5.98
CA GLY A 22 -6.77 -21.60 6.60
C GLY A 22 -5.65 -20.59 6.61
N GLY A 23 -5.89 -19.39 6.12
CA GLY A 23 -4.84 -18.39 6.08
C GLY A 23 -5.11 -17.26 7.04
N ARG A 24 -4.06 -16.58 7.43
CA ARG A 24 -4.18 -15.38 8.23
C ARG A 24 -3.87 -14.19 7.35
N ILE A 25 -4.43 -13.05 7.72
CA ILE A 25 -4.19 -11.82 7.00
C ILE A 25 -3.52 -10.85 7.96
N TYR A 26 -2.38 -10.35 7.54
CA TYR A 26 -1.58 -9.42 8.34
C TYR A 26 -1.53 -8.09 7.66
N ARG A 27 -1.39 -7.06 8.46
CA ARG A 27 -1.18 -5.72 7.92
C ARG A 27 0.31 -5.47 7.82
N PRO A 28 0.81 -5.15 6.64
CA PRO A 28 2.23 -4.86 6.52
C PRO A 28 2.57 -3.52 7.17
N LEU A 29 3.76 -3.45 7.74
CA LEU A 29 4.26 -2.17 8.21
C LEU A 29 4.36 -1.24 7.03
N THR A 30 3.88 -0.04 7.20
CA THR A 30 3.76 0.89 6.08
C THR A 30 4.26 2.26 6.47
N ASP A 31 5.14 2.82 5.64
CA ASP A 31 5.55 4.21 5.74
C ASP A 31 4.89 4.99 4.63
N ILE A 32 4.36 6.13 4.97
CA ILE A 32 3.67 6.99 4.01
C ILE A 32 4.34 8.36 4.04
N VAL A 33 4.78 8.81 2.88
CA VAL A 33 5.42 10.11 2.74
C VAL A 33 4.63 10.92 1.74
N GLU A 34 4.19 12.08 2.17
CA GLU A 34 3.39 12.95 1.32
C GLU A 34 4.24 14.13 0.86
N THR A 35 4.16 14.44 -0.43
CA THR A 35 4.82 15.59 -1.00
C THR A 35 3.82 16.35 -1.86
N ASP A 36 4.27 17.49 -2.41
CA ASP A 36 3.41 18.24 -3.32
C ASP A 36 3.06 17.44 -4.57
N GLN A 37 3.91 16.49 -4.91
CA GLN A 37 3.69 15.70 -6.12
C GLN A 37 2.74 14.55 -5.90
N GLY A 38 2.62 14.09 -4.68
CA GLY A 38 1.77 12.95 -4.39
C GLY A 38 2.20 12.25 -3.14
N VAL A 39 1.93 10.95 -3.10
CA VAL A 39 2.21 10.15 -1.92
C VAL A 39 3.06 8.96 -2.31
N SER A 40 4.05 8.66 -1.50
CA SER A 40 4.84 7.45 -1.64
C SER A 40 4.57 6.57 -0.43
N MET A 41 4.33 5.30 -0.68
CA MET A 41 4.12 4.32 0.37
C MET A 41 5.14 3.23 0.25
N MET A 42 5.62 2.76 1.40
CA MET A 42 6.52 1.62 1.44
C MET A 42 5.92 0.61 2.39
N LEU A 43 5.60 -0.56 1.85
CA LEU A 43 4.96 -1.61 2.62
C LEU A 43 5.91 -2.79 2.71
N GLU A 44 6.18 -3.23 3.92
CA GLU A 44 7.07 -4.37 4.15
C GLU A 44 6.29 -5.66 4.04
N MET A 45 6.67 -6.46 3.08
CA MET A 45 5.97 -7.72 2.82
C MET A 45 7.00 -8.85 2.66
N PRO A 46 7.63 -9.24 3.75
CA PRO A 46 8.61 -10.32 3.65
C PRO A 46 7.97 -11.62 3.19
N GLY A 47 8.65 -12.30 2.31
CA GLY A 47 8.15 -13.56 1.78
C GLY A 47 7.23 -13.43 0.60
N VAL A 48 7.01 -12.21 0.12
CA VAL A 48 6.11 -11.98 -1.01
C VAL A 48 6.94 -11.63 -2.23
N ALA A 49 6.74 -12.37 -3.32
CA ALA A 49 7.40 -12.06 -4.59
C ALA A 49 6.60 -11.02 -5.34
N ALA A 50 7.26 -10.32 -6.26
CA ALA A 50 6.60 -9.27 -7.01
C ALA A 50 5.36 -9.78 -7.74
N GLY A 51 5.44 -10.97 -8.29
CA GLY A 51 4.32 -11.53 -9.01
C GLY A 51 3.16 -11.96 -8.12
N ALA A 52 3.37 -11.95 -6.81
CA ALA A 52 2.34 -12.34 -5.86
C ALA A 52 1.66 -11.13 -5.22
N VAL A 53 1.97 -9.94 -5.69
CA VAL A 53 1.33 -8.72 -5.20
C VAL A 53 0.19 -8.37 -6.13
N GLU A 54 -0.95 -8.11 -5.53
CA GLU A 54 -2.13 -7.72 -6.29
C GLU A 54 -2.61 -6.37 -5.77
N ILE A 55 -2.78 -5.42 -6.65
CA ILE A 55 -3.23 -4.09 -6.29
C ILE A 55 -4.47 -3.79 -7.09
N THR A 56 -5.55 -3.48 -6.40
CA THR A 56 -6.79 -3.13 -7.07
C THR A 56 -7.24 -1.75 -6.62
N LEU A 57 -7.86 -1.04 -7.53
CA LEU A 57 -8.41 0.27 -7.26
C LEU A 57 -9.83 0.30 -7.77
N GLU A 58 -10.76 0.51 -6.86
CA GLU A 58 -12.16 0.50 -7.22
C GLU A 58 -12.87 1.54 -6.37
N ASN A 59 -13.55 2.49 -7.01
CA ASN A 59 -14.27 3.53 -6.29
C ASN A 59 -13.37 4.24 -5.30
N ARG A 60 -12.15 4.53 -5.71
CA ARG A 60 -11.13 5.18 -4.89
C ARG A 60 -10.68 4.35 -3.71
N GLY A 61 -11.10 3.12 -3.65
CA GLY A 61 -10.58 2.21 -2.65
C GLY A 61 -9.38 1.46 -3.21
N LEU A 62 -8.24 1.65 -2.59
CA LEU A 62 -7.00 1.01 -3.03
C LEU A 62 -6.72 -0.15 -2.09
N THR A 63 -6.66 -1.35 -2.64
CA THR A 63 -6.39 -2.55 -1.86
C THR A 63 -5.10 -3.18 -2.34
N ILE A 64 -4.22 -3.45 -1.42
CA ILE A 64 -2.92 -4.05 -1.71
C ILE A 64 -2.86 -5.38 -0.99
N ARG A 65 -2.65 -6.45 -1.73
CA ARG A 65 -2.53 -7.79 -1.18
C ARG A 65 -1.24 -8.42 -1.61
N GLY A 66 -0.59 -9.09 -0.69
CA GLY A 66 0.61 -9.82 -1.00
C GLY A 66 0.49 -11.23 -0.46
N LYS A 67 0.68 -12.20 -1.32
CA LYS A 67 0.62 -13.59 -0.94
C LYS A 67 2.01 -14.08 -0.60
N VAL A 68 2.14 -14.65 0.58
CA VAL A 68 3.41 -15.19 1.00
C VAL A 68 3.66 -16.48 0.23
N ASP A 69 4.90 -16.63 -0.23
CA ASP A 69 5.32 -17.81 -0.96
C ASP A 69 5.23 -19.02 -0.03
N PRO A 70 4.43 -20.02 -0.39
CA PRO A 70 4.32 -21.19 0.45
C PRO A 70 5.54 -22.10 0.40
N VAL A 71 6.39 -21.94 -0.60
CA VAL A 71 7.57 -22.78 -0.75
C VAL A 71 8.70 -22.17 0.05
N ARG A 72 9.21 -22.91 1.00
CA ARG A 72 10.30 -22.43 1.82
C ARG A 72 11.14 -23.60 2.31
N PRO A 73 12.35 -23.32 2.71
CA PRO A 73 13.21 -24.39 3.22
C PRO A 73 12.58 -25.06 4.44
N LYS A 74 12.82 -26.34 4.54
CA LYS A 74 12.24 -27.12 5.63
C LYS A 74 12.68 -26.63 6.99
N ASN A 75 13.91 -26.17 7.08
CA ASN A 75 14.43 -25.73 8.35
C ASN A 75 13.79 -24.45 8.83
N LEU A 76 13.00 -23.79 8.00
CA LEU A 76 12.30 -22.60 8.40
C LEU A 76 10.84 -22.84 8.70
N GLU A 77 10.37 -24.04 8.51
CA GLU A 77 8.97 -24.33 8.65
C GLU A 77 8.46 -24.06 10.06
N LEU A 78 9.24 -24.45 11.05
CA LEU A 78 8.81 -24.26 12.42
C LEU A 78 8.68 -22.80 12.76
N ALA A 79 9.63 -21.99 12.31
CA ALA A 79 9.56 -20.56 12.59
C ALA A 79 8.32 -19.95 11.94
N TYR A 80 8.03 -20.36 10.74
CA TYR A 80 6.85 -19.86 10.07
C TYR A 80 5.57 -20.30 10.76
N ALA A 81 5.57 -21.53 11.22
CA ALA A 81 4.38 -22.03 11.91
C ALA A 81 4.09 -21.21 13.16
N GLU A 82 5.12 -20.76 13.84
CA GLU A 82 4.94 -19.95 15.03
C GLU A 82 4.33 -18.59 14.73
N TYR A 83 4.78 -17.97 13.65
CA TYR A 83 4.28 -16.66 13.28
C TYR A 83 3.05 -16.76 12.42
N GLY A 84 2.73 -17.96 11.98
CA GLY A 84 1.61 -18.12 11.09
C GLY A 84 1.98 -17.77 9.67
N GLU A 85 1.39 -18.48 8.77
CA GLU A 85 1.54 -18.14 7.36
C GLU A 85 0.33 -17.38 6.97
N GLY A 86 0.52 -16.25 6.41
CA GLY A 86 -0.63 -15.47 6.04
C GLY A 86 -0.26 -14.50 4.96
N ASP A 87 -1.29 -13.95 4.39
CA ASP A 87 -1.11 -12.93 3.37
C ASP A 87 -1.09 -11.58 4.03
N PHE A 88 -0.53 -10.61 3.32
CA PHE A 88 -0.55 -9.23 3.76
C PHE A 88 -1.66 -8.50 3.03
N GLU A 89 -2.28 -7.55 3.71
CA GLU A 89 -3.32 -6.76 3.08
C GLU A 89 -3.43 -5.40 3.75
N ARG A 90 -3.51 -4.35 2.94
CA ARG A 90 -3.82 -3.02 3.38
C ARG A 90 -4.81 -2.41 2.41
N ALA A 91 -5.71 -1.61 2.94
CA ALA A 91 -6.69 -0.92 2.11
C ALA A 91 -6.73 0.55 2.48
N PHE A 92 -6.80 1.40 1.47
CA PHE A 92 -6.82 2.84 1.65
C PHE A 92 -7.95 3.44 0.84
N THR A 93 -8.47 4.55 1.32
CA THR A 93 -9.41 5.33 0.53
C THR A 93 -8.67 6.56 0.03
N LEU A 94 -8.63 6.73 -1.29
CA LEU A 94 -7.90 7.83 -1.89
C LEU A 94 -8.85 8.99 -2.13
N SER A 95 -8.31 10.21 -2.02
CA SER A 95 -9.07 11.38 -2.39
C SER A 95 -9.11 11.50 -3.90
N GLU A 96 -9.91 12.43 -4.38
CA GLU A 96 -10.03 12.65 -5.82
C GLU A 96 -8.81 13.33 -6.41
N ASP A 97 -7.90 13.78 -5.54
CA ASP A 97 -6.73 14.49 -6.02
C ASP A 97 -5.72 13.59 -6.72
N PHE A 98 -5.83 12.30 -6.56
CA PHE A 98 -4.85 11.39 -7.12
C PHE A 98 -5.25 10.94 -8.51
N ASP A 99 -4.23 10.71 -9.33
CA ASP A 99 -4.42 10.25 -10.69
C ASP A 99 -4.35 8.73 -10.70
N PRO A 100 -5.48 8.05 -10.84
CA PRO A 100 -5.46 6.59 -10.75
C PRO A 100 -4.72 5.93 -11.91
N ASP A 101 -4.58 6.63 -13.02
CA ASP A 101 -3.93 6.03 -14.18
C ASP A 101 -2.42 6.10 -14.11
N ARG A 102 -1.88 6.78 -13.11
CA ARG A 102 -0.44 6.96 -13.00
C ARG A 102 0.14 6.36 -11.73
N ILE A 103 -0.62 5.53 -11.06
CA ILE A 103 -0.13 4.85 -9.88
C ILE A 103 0.90 3.81 -10.32
N GLU A 104 2.04 3.79 -9.66
CA GLU A 104 3.11 2.87 -9.98
C GLU A 104 3.49 2.07 -8.75
N ALA A 105 3.91 0.85 -8.99
CA ALA A 105 4.30 -0.04 -7.90
C ALA A 105 5.56 -0.77 -8.30
N GLU A 106 6.46 -0.92 -7.34
CA GLU A 106 7.71 -1.61 -7.58
C GLU A 106 8.11 -2.37 -6.32
N MET A 107 8.48 -3.61 -6.50
CA MET A 107 8.93 -4.43 -5.39
C MET A 107 10.43 -4.44 -5.36
N ARG A 108 11.01 -4.06 -4.22
CA ARG A 108 12.45 -4.10 -4.02
C ARG A 108 12.72 -4.91 -2.78
N GLY A 109 13.30 -6.10 -2.98
CA GLY A 109 13.49 -6.99 -1.87
C GLY A 109 12.14 -7.30 -1.24
N ALA A 110 12.02 -7.06 0.04
CA ALA A 110 10.79 -7.35 0.76
C ALA A 110 9.89 -6.12 0.89
N VAL A 111 10.17 -5.05 0.15
CA VAL A 111 9.44 -3.80 0.32
C VAL A 111 8.75 -3.42 -0.97
N LEU A 112 7.45 -3.24 -0.88
CA LEU A 112 6.67 -2.74 -2.00
C LEU A 112 6.66 -1.22 -1.95
N ASN A 113 7.13 -0.61 -3.02
CA ASN A 113 7.13 0.85 -3.15
C ASN A 113 6.02 1.25 -4.06
N LEU A 114 5.13 2.08 -3.55
CA LEU A 114 3.94 2.50 -4.27
C LEU A 114 3.97 4.00 -4.41
N THR A 115 3.79 4.49 -5.62
CA THR A 115 3.80 5.92 -5.89
C THR A 115 2.44 6.33 -6.42
N LEU A 116 1.84 7.29 -5.73
CA LEU A 116 0.52 7.79 -6.08
C LEU A 116 0.62 9.27 -6.41
N PRO A 117 0.79 9.62 -7.69
CA PRO A 117 0.91 11.03 -8.05
C PRO A 117 -0.43 11.73 -8.01
N ARG A 118 -0.39 13.00 -7.70
CA ARG A 118 -1.58 13.81 -7.76
C ARG A 118 -1.90 14.16 -9.19
N ALA A 119 -3.18 14.33 -9.46
CA ALA A 119 -3.59 14.79 -10.77
C ALA A 119 -3.02 16.19 -11.01
N PRO A 120 -2.69 16.52 -12.25
CA PRO A 120 -2.08 17.83 -12.52
C PRO A 120 -2.88 19.00 -12.01
N GLU A 121 -4.19 18.93 -12.07
CA GLU A 121 -5.03 20.04 -11.61
C GLU A 121 -5.05 20.16 -10.11
N ALA A 122 -4.61 19.13 -9.39
CA ALA A 122 -4.58 19.16 -7.93
C ALA A 122 -3.21 19.51 -7.39
N GLN A 123 -2.22 19.71 -8.26
CA GLN A 123 -0.88 20.06 -7.82
C GLN A 123 -0.78 21.57 -7.60
N PRO A 124 0.12 22.00 -6.72
CA PRO A 124 0.29 23.42 -6.51
C PRO A 124 0.65 24.13 -7.81
N LYS A 125 0.07 25.26 -8.01
CA LYS A 125 0.35 26.06 -9.21
C LYS A 125 0.89 27.41 -8.83
N LYS A 126 1.81 27.87 -9.65
CA LYS A 126 2.38 29.17 -9.48
C LYS A 126 1.63 30.13 -10.39
N ILE A 127 1.09 31.17 -9.80
CA ILE A 127 0.30 32.13 -10.55
C ILE A 127 1.09 33.40 -10.74
N ALA A 128 1.26 33.81 -11.98
CA ALA A 128 1.99 35.03 -12.29
C ALA A 128 1.09 36.21 -12.05
N VAL A 129 1.67 37.25 -11.44
CA VAL A 129 0.91 38.46 -11.16
C VAL A 129 1.31 39.50 -12.21
N LYS A 130 0.32 40.10 -12.87
CA LYS A 130 0.58 41.14 -13.83
C LYS A 130 0.74 42.46 -13.13
N GLY A 131 1.68 43.25 -13.64
CA GLY A 131 1.82 44.62 -13.18
C GLY A 131 0.70 45.50 -13.71
N ALA A 132 0.39 46.51 -12.94
CA ALA A 132 -0.68 47.43 -13.34
C ALA A 132 -0.24 48.38 -14.42
#